data_05ee6b6beff0876db4487514b758d717
#
_entry.id   05ee6b6beff0876db4487514b758d717
#
_cell.length_a   1.000
_cell.length_b   1.000
_cell.length_c   1.000
_cell.angle_alpha   90.00
_cell.angle_beta   90.00
_cell.angle_gamma   90.00
#
_symmetry.space_group_name_H-M   'P 1'
#
loop_
_entity.id
_entity.type
_entity.pdbx_description
1 polymer ?
#
loop_
_entity_poly.entity_id
_entity_poly.type
_entity_poly.pdbx_seq_one_letter_code
_entity_poly.pdbx_strand_id
1 'polypeptide(L)'
;MTFPSDIHTFHSGRPQPESSSQSNTFVSVDPSNAKPLATIYTTTPDQLNQTVAAAQAAFPAWSQTPAPRRAAILLKAASILRERNDELALTETLDTGKPWSETSTVDVVTGVDVLEYYAHMAAGSFPGQNTRLRSDAFVLTTHEPLGVCAGIGAWNYPIQIALWKSAPCLAAGNCMVYKPSEVTPLHAEALAQIYIEAGVPPGVFNVVYGDGIAVGAPLVAHSGIAKVSFTGQVSTGSKVASQAVTDMKGVTMELGGKSPLVILPDADVEDAADTAMVANFFSTGQVCTNGTRVFVPDTLLAQVEEAIVQRCREGIRMGLPRKTETNFGPMVSAAQAEKVKMYIQHGRSVDKAKVLFDGSQEASMPQPTSDGFWVHPVVFTNCTDDMRVTREEIFGPVMCIMPYKTQGRPRPEWLSELIARANDTPMGLAAGVVSSDVGLAQEVVQKLDAGITWINTWGESPAEMPVGGWKMSGIGLENGHEGISAYMRTKSTLVQLGRGACKGVFSKL
;
A
#
# COMPACT_ATOMS: atom_id res chain seq x y z
N MET A 1 -16.26 -13.82 18.22
CA MET A 1 -15.10 -13.02 17.79
C MET A 1 -14.46 -13.76 16.63
N THR A 2 -14.07 -13.05 15.64
CA THR A 2 -13.53 -13.59 14.37
C THR A 2 -12.02 -13.84 14.42
N PHE A 3 -11.35 -13.52 15.53
CA PHE A 3 -9.90 -13.68 15.73
C PHE A 3 -9.60 -14.17 17.16
N PRO A 4 -8.44 -14.82 17.40
CA PRO A 4 -8.00 -15.28 18.72
C PRO A 4 -7.79 -14.10 19.69
N SER A 5 -7.98 -14.36 21.01
CA SER A 5 -7.66 -13.39 22.07
C SER A 5 -6.13 -13.22 22.25
N ASP A 6 -5.36 -14.25 21.86
CA ASP A 6 -3.91 -14.33 22.00
C ASP A 6 -3.31 -14.70 20.65
N ILE A 7 -2.41 -13.85 20.14
CA ILE A 7 -1.81 -14.00 18.82
C ILE A 7 -0.32 -14.20 18.97
N HIS A 8 0.20 -15.23 18.32
CA HIS A 8 1.58 -15.68 18.42
C HIS A 8 2.27 -15.71 17.05
N THR A 9 3.60 -15.70 17.05
CA THR A 9 4.40 -15.99 15.86
C THR A 9 3.87 -17.21 15.15
N PHE A 10 3.73 -17.16 13.82
CA PHE A 10 3.20 -18.26 13.03
C PHE A 10 4.26 -18.78 12.06
N HIS A 11 4.68 -20.03 12.23
CA HIS A 11 5.54 -20.72 11.27
C HIS A 11 5.26 -22.22 11.26
N SER A 12 5.78 -22.91 10.27
CA SER A 12 5.59 -24.39 10.15
C SER A 12 4.11 -24.80 10.17
N GLY A 13 3.22 -23.90 9.68
CA GLY A 13 1.79 -24.15 9.52
C GLY A 13 0.94 -23.98 10.79
N ARG A 14 1.46 -23.40 11.86
CA ARG A 14 0.72 -23.21 13.13
C ARG A 14 1.29 -22.07 13.98
N PRO A 15 0.48 -21.49 14.89
CA PRO A 15 0.97 -20.60 15.93
C PRO A 15 2.01 -21.26 16.83
N GLN A 16 2.95 -20.48 17.32
CA GLN A 16 4.07 -20.91 18.18
C GLN A 16 3.97 -20.21 19.54
N PRO A 17 3.14 -20.70 20.48
CA PRO A 17 3.06 -20.12 21.82
C PRO A 17 4.42 -20.21 22.53
N GLU A 18 4.78 -19.13 23.23
CA GLU A 18 5.95 -19.16 24.10
C GLU A 18 5.66 -19.89 25.41
N SER A 19 6.67 -20.61 25.89
CA SER A 19 6.61 -21.31 27.18
C SER A 19 7.13 -20.46 28.36
N SER A 20 7.59 -19.22 28.11
CA SER A 20 8.22 -18.38 29.15
C SER A 20 7.28 -17.30 29.66
N SER A 21 7.30 -17.06 30.98
CA SER A 21 6.53 -16.01 31.68
C SER A 21 7.04 -14.57 31.44
N GLN A 22 8.01 -14.36 30.56
CA GLN A 22 8.67 -13.07 30.29
C GLN A 22 8.45 -12.58 28.84
N SER A 23 7.39 -13.01 28.17
CA SER A 23 7.08 -12.57 26.80
C SER A 23 6.68 -11.09 26.78
N ASN A 24 7.35 -10.29 25.97
CA ASN A 24 6.87 -8.94 25.66
C ASN A 24 5.58 -9.03 24.86
N THR A 25 4.55 -8.31 25.29
CA THR A 25 3.27 -8.27 24.61
C THR A 25 2.85 -6.83 24.32
N PHE A 26 1.99 -6.67 23.34
CA PHE A 26 1.26 -5.43 23.09
C PHE A 26 -0.20 -5.77 22.79
N VAL A 27 -1.08 -4.78 22.83
CA VAL A 27 -2.51 -4.98 22.68
C VAL A 27 -3.01 -4.25 21.45
N SER A 28 -3.72 -4.97 20.57
CA SER A 28 -4.54 -4.33 19.54
C SER A 28 -5.81 -3.77 20.18
N VAL A 29 -6.23 -2.59 19.77
CA VAL A 29 -7.40 -1.89 20.32
C VAL A 29 -8.36 -1.49 19.21
N ASP A 30 -9.67 -1.51 19.50
CA ASP A 30 -10.70 -0.95 18.62
C ASP A 30 -10.57 0.58 18.58
N PRO A 31 -10.21 1.21 17.46
CA PRO A 31 -10.02 2.65 17.37
C PRO A 31 -11.27 3.46 17.68
N SER A 32 -12.46 2.87 17.56
CA SER A 32 -13.72 3.54 17.80
C SER A 32 -14.02 3.82 19.28
N ASN A 33 -13.37 3.07 20.20
CA ASN A 33 -13.65 3.14 21.64
C ASN A 33 -12.44 2.83 22.53
N ALA A 34 -11.25 2.64 21.96
CA ALA A 34 -9.99 2.31 22.61
C ALA A 34 -10.02 1.02 23.47
N LYS A 35 -10.98 0.12 23.26
CA LYS A 35 -11.07 -1.14 24.00
C LYS A 35 -10.15 -2.20 23.43
N PRO A 36 -9.55 -3.05 24.29
CA PRO A 36 -8.69 -4.14 23.84
C PRO A 36 -9.45 -5.13 22.94
N LEU A 37 -8.79 -5.58 21.89
CA LEU A 37 -9.25 -6.61 20.97
C LEU A 37 -8.52 -7.94 21.20
N ALA A 38 -7.19 -7.91 21.19
CA ALA A 38 -6.35 -9.08 21.36
C ALA A 38 -5.00 -8.71 21.99
N THR A 39 -4.37 -9.69 22.64
CA THR A 39 -2.99 -9.63 23.13
C THR A 39 -2.07 -10.25 22.08
N ILE A 40 -1.06 -9.54 21.67
CA ILE A 40 -0.09 -9.99 20.66
C ILE A 40 1.25 -10.23 21.33
N TYR A 41 1.80 -11.43 21.16
CA TYR A 41 3.11 -11.81 21.69
C TYR A 41 4.19 -11.42 20.69
N THR A 42 5.13 -10.59 21.14
CA THR A 42 6.26 -10.14 20.31
C THR A 42 7.18 -11.32 20.00
N THR A 43 7.48 -11.51 18.74
CA THR A 43 8.41 -12.54 18.25
C THR A 43 9.80 -12.32 18.85
N THR A 44 10.34 -13.33 19.53
CA THR A 44 11.70 -13.29 20.06
C THR A 44 12.76 -13.46 18.97
N PRO A 45 14.03 -13.08 19.21
CA PRO A 45 15.10 -13.31 18.25
C PRO A 45 15.25 -14.80 17.85
N ASP A 46 15.06 -15.73 18.79
CA ASP A 46 15.13 -17.17 18.51
C ASP A 46 13.95 -17.62 17.64
N GLN A 47 12.74 -17.15 17.93
CA GLN A 47 11.56 -17.42 17.08
C GLN A 47 11.73 -16.83 15.69
N LEU A 48 12.32 -15.64 15.55
CA LEU A 48 12.62 -15.04 14.25
C LEU A 48 13.57 -15.94 13.45
N ASN A 49 14.66 -16.39 14.05
CA ASN A 49 15.61 -17.30 13.43
C ASN A 49 14.94 -18.63 13.03
N GLN A 50 14.10 -19.20 13.89
CA GLN A 50 13.34 -20.43 13.60
C GLN A 50 12.35 -20.22 12.46
N THR A 51 11.69 -19.06 12.40
CA THR A 51 10.75 -18.72 11.34
C THR A 51 11.44 -18.62 9.97
N VAL A 52 12.59 -17.94 9.90
CA VAL A 52 13.38 -17.86 8.67
C VAL A 52 13.93 -19.24 8.28
N ALA A 53 14.41 -20.03 9.25
CA ALA A 53 14.87 -21.41 8.98
C ALA A 53 13.74 -22.30 8.45
N ALA A 54 12.53 -22.19 8.99
CA ALA A 54 11.35 -22.91 8.47
C ALA A 54 11.03 -22.52 7.02
N ALA A 55 11.12 -21.21 6.70
CA ALA A 55 10.93 -20.74 5.33
C ALA A 55 12.03 -21.24 4.37
N GLN A 56 13.29 -21.24 4.81
CA GLN A 56 14.40 -21.80 4.03
C GLN A 56 14.26 -23.29 3.79
N ALA A 57 13.76 -24.05 4.76
CA ALA A 57 13.52 -25.50 4.62
C ALA A 57 12.36 -25.80 3.65
N ALA A 58 11.33 -24.96 3.62
CA ALA A 58 10.19 -25.12 2.71
C ALA A 58 10.50 -24.71 1.25
N PHE A 59 11.43 -23.76 1.06
CA PHE A 59 11.72 -23.16 -0.24
C PHE A 59 12.08 -24.15 -1.36
N PRO A 60 12.98 -25.17 -1.19
CA PRO A 60 13.35 -26.06 -2.28
C PRO A 60 12.15 -26.82 -2.87
N ALA A 61 11.24 -27.32 -2.04
CA ALA A 61 10.07 -28.04 -2.48
C ALA A 61 9.04 -27.11 -3.15
N TRP A 62 8.80 -25.93 -2.56
CA TRP A 62 7.86 -24.97 -3.11
C TRP A 62 8.32 -24.39 -4.44
N SER A 63 9.59 -24.00 -4.55
CA SER A 63 10.16 -23.45 -5.79
C SER A 63 10.15 -24.43 -6.96
N GLN A 64 10.23 -25.73 -6.68
CA GLN A 64 10.16 -26.81 -7.68
C GLN A 64 8.72 -27.27 -7.96
N THR A 65 7.73 -26.83 -7.16
CA THR A 65 6.32 -27.15 -7.44
C THR A 65 5.94 -26.53 -8.80
N PRO A 66 5.37 -27.33 -9.74
CA PRO A 66 4.97 -26.80 -11.04
C PRO A 66 4.06 -25.57 -10.92
N ALA A 67 4.32 -24.55 -11.72
CA ALA A 67 3.59 -23.29 -11.64
C ALA A 67 2.05 -23.43 -11.72
N PRO A 68 1.47 -24.31 -12.58
CA PRO A 68 0.02 -24.54 -12.58
C PRO A 68 -0.51 -25.13 -11.26
N ARG A 69 0.31 -25.89 -10.54
CA ARG A 69 -0.09 -26.43 -9.23
C ARG A 69 -0.04 -25.35 -8.14
N ARG A 70 0.98 -24.49 -8.15
CA ARG A 70 1.01 -23.32 -7.25
C ARG A 70 -0.21 -22.43 -7.50
N ALA A 71 -0.52 -22.17 -8.77
CA ALA A 71 -1.69 -21.40 -9.17
C ALA A 71 -3.00 -21.99 -8.63
N ALA A 72 -3.21 -23.29 -8.77
CA ALA A 72 -4.41 -23.98 -8.26
C ALA A 72 -4.56 -23.85 -6.74
N ILE A 73 -3.44 -23.91 -5.99
CA ILE A 73 -3.44 -23.69 -4.53
C ILE A 73 -3.80 -22.24 -4.19
N LEU A 74 -3.21 -21.27 -4.89
CA LEU A 74 -3.49 -19.84 -4.65
C LEU A 74 -4.92 -19.46 -5.03
N LEU A 75 -5.47 -20.00 -6.11
CA LEU A 75 -6.88 -19.82 -6.48
C LEU A 75 -7.83 -20.41 -5.43
N LYS A 76 -7.47 -21.54 -4.81
CA LYS A 76 -8.24 -22.06 -3.69
C LYS A 76 -8.18 -21.14 -2.48
N ALA A 77 -7.02 -20.53 -2.18
CA ALA A 77 -6.92 -19.53 -1.11
C ALA A 77 -7.79 -18.32 -1.42
N ALA A 78 -7.82 -17.85 -2.66
CA ALA A 78 -8.68 -16.76 -3.10
C ALA A 78 -10.18 -17.10 -2.92
N SER A 79 -10.61 -18.32 -3.26
CA SER A 79 -12.00 -18.79 -3.01
C SER A 79 -12.35 -18.72 -1.53
N ILE A 80 -11.48 -19.23 -0.66
CA ILE A 80 -11.71 -19.21 0.79
C ILE A 80 -11.79 -17.75 1.32
N LEU A 81 -10.92 -16.86 0.84
CA LEU A 81 -10.94 -15.43 1.20
C LEU A 81 -12.27 -14.78 0.80
N ARG A 82 -12.77 -15.06 -0.43
CA ARG A 82 -14.07 -14.55 -0.88
C ARG A 82 -15.23 -15.09 -0.04
N GLU A 83 -15.23 -16.38 0.25
CA GLU A 83 -16.25 -17.02 1.09
C GLU A 83 -16.27 -16.45 2.52
N ARG A 84 -15.11 -16.03 3.03
CA ARG A 84 -14.95 -15.45 4.36
C ARG A 84 -14.86 -13.91 4.36
N ASN A 85 -15.25 -13.25 3.27
CA ASN A 85 -15.13 -11.80 3.11
C ASN A 85 -15.71 -11.02 4.29
N ASP A 86 -16.95 -11.31 4.70
CA ASP A 86 -17.62 -10.56 5.76
C ASP A 86 -16.93 -10.72 7.14
N GLU A 87 -16.40 -11.91 7.41
CA GLU A 87 -15.64 -12.19 8.63
C GLU A 87 -14.32 -11.39 8.65
N LEU A 88 -13.60 -11.41 7.53
CA LEU A 88 -12.32 -10.73 7.38
C LEU A 88 -12.50 -9.20 7.38
N ALA A 89 -13.53 -8.71 6.68
CA ALA A 89 -13.88 -7.30 6.67
C ALA A 89 -14.26 -6.79 8.06
N LEU A 90 -14.97 -7.60 8.86
CA LEU A 90 -15.28 -7.24 10.25
C LEU A 90 -14.01 -7.16 11.12
N THR A 91 -13.08 -8.09 10.92
CA THR A 91 -11.77 -8.06 11.60
C THR A 91 -11.01 -6.79 11.24
N GLU A 92 -10.94 -6.46 9.93
CA GLU A 92 -10.29 -5.27 9.39
C GLU A 92 -10.93 -3.99 9.97
N THR A 93 -12.27 -3.91 10.00
CA THR A 93 -13.03 -2.79 10.59
C THR A 93 -12.69 -2.58 12.06
N LEU A 94 -12.62 -3.65 12.84
CA LEU A 94 -12.31 -3.58 14.27
C LEU A 94 -10.86 -3.14 14.53
N ASP A 95 -9.93 -3.65 13.74
CA ASP A 95 -8.49 -3.41 13.91
C ASP A 95 -8.07 -2.01 13.41
N THR A 96 -8.69 -1.54 12.32
CA THR A 96 -8.33 -0.27 11.66
C THR A 96 -9.22 0.92 12.03
N GLY A 97 -10.46 0.67 12.45
CA GLY A 97 -11.51 1.69 12.61
C GLY A 97 -12.16 2.14 11.29
N LYS A 98 -11.82 1.53 10.15
CA LYS A 98 -12.43 1.82 8.85
C LYS A 98 -13.91 1.38 8.83
N PRO A 99 -14.77 2.11 8.11
CA PRO A 99 -16.16 1.70 7.92
C PRO A 99 -16.27 0.29 7.31
N TRP A 100 -17.19 -0.51 7.81
CA TRP A 100 -17.46 -1.85 7.27
C TRP A 100 -17.87 -1.80 5.78
N SER A 101 -18.52 -0.72 5.38
CA SER A 101 -18.85 -0.48 3.96
C SER A 101 -17.62 -0.40 3.06
N GLU A 102 -16.46 0.04 3.57
CA GLU A 102 -15.19 0.06 2.83
C GLU A 102 -14.48 -1.29 2.92
N THR A 103 -14.32 -1.84 4.13
CA THR A 103 -13.55 -3.07 4.32
C THR A 103 -14.17 -4.28 3.62
N SER A 104 -15.51 -4.34 3.55
CA SER A 104 -16.23 -5.45 2.90
C SER A 104 -16.30 -5.35 1.37
N THR A 105 -16.16 -4.15 0.80
CA THR A 105 -16.28 -3.93 -0.65
C THR A 105 -14.96 -3.59 -1.33
N VAL A 106 -13.95 -3.17 -0.58
CA VAL A 106 -12.66 -2.74 -1.12
C VAL A 106 -11.51 -3.58 -0.57
N ASP A 107 -11.24 -3.55 0.74
CA ASP A 107 -9.98 -4.04 1.31
C ASP A 107 -9.72 -5.53 1.03
N VAL A 108 -10.67 -6.37 1.41
CA VAL A 108 -10.56 -7.83 1.20
C VAL A 108 -10.71 -8.17 -0.27
N VAL A 109 -11.70 -7.56 -0.93
CA VAL A 109 -12.05 -7.87 -2.34
C VAL A 109 -10.87 -7.59 -3.27
N THR A 110 -10.31 -6.37 -3.22
CA THR A 110 -9.20 -5.99 -4.10
C THR A 110 -7.91 -6.73 -3.76
N GLY A 111 -7.71 -7.09 -2.49
CA GLY A 111 -6.61 -7.97 -2.11
C GLY A 111 -6.72 -9.36 -2.72
N VAL A 112 -7.95 -9.92 -2.76
CA VAL A 112 -8.23 -11.22 -3.38
C VAL A 112 -8.07 -11.14 -4.90
N ASP A 113 -8.49 -10.04 -5.55
CA ASP A 113 -8.29 -9.82 -6.98
C ASP A 113 -6.80 -9.90 -7.35
N VAL A 114 -5.92 -9.34 -6.53
CA VAL A 114 -4.46 -9.44 -6.72
C VAL A 114 -3.96 -10.87 -6.58
N LEU A 115 -4.49 -11.63 -5.60
CA LEU A 115 -4.11 -13.05 -5.45
C LEU A 115 -4.54 -13.89 -6.66
N GLU A 116 -5.76 -13.69 -7.16
CA GLU A 116 -6.26 -14.36 -8.38
C GLU A 116 -5.45 -13.98 -9.60
N TYR A 117 -5.16 -12.68 -9.78
CA TYR A 117 -4.36 -12.18 -10.88
C TYR A 117 -2.99 -12.88 -10.95
N TYR A 118 -2.25 -12.92 -9.84
CA TYR A 118 -0.94 -13.56 -9.82
C TYR A 118 -1.01 -15.09 -9.92
N ALA A 119 -2.07 -15.72 -9.40
CA ALA A 119 -2.29 -17.14 -9.60
C ALA A 119 -2.50 -17.48 -11.09
N HIS A 120 -3.32 -16.70 -11.79
CA HIS A 120 -3.52 -16.87 -13.24
C HIS A 120 -2.24 -16.58 -14.03
N MET A 121 -1.51 -15.53 -13.68
CA MET A 121 -0.24 -15.19 -14.31
C MET A 121 0.79 -16.31 -14.13
N ALA A 122 0.90 -16.89 -12.94
CA ALA A 122 1.80 -18.01 -12.66
C ALA A 122 1.44 -19.24 -13.49
N ALA A 123 0.14 -19.54 -13.67
CA ALA A 123 -0.32 -20.67 -14.49
C ALA A 123 0.11 -20.56 -15.95
N GLY A 124 0.16 -19.34 -16.50
CA GLY A 124 0.59 -19.07 -17.87
C GLY A 124 2.10 -19.18 -18.10
N SER A 125 2.86 -19.38 -17.04
CA SER A 125 4.32 -19.43 -16.99
C SER A 125 5.03 -18.09 -17.32
N PHE A 126 6.18 -17.86 -16.67
CA PHE A 126 7.13 -16.82 -17.08
C PHE A 126 8.11 -17.42 -18.08
N PRO A 127 7.88 -17.25 -19.40
CA PRO A 127 8.73 -17.89 -20.39
C PRO A 127 10.11 -17.25 -20.31
N GLY A 128 11.13 -18.09 -20.16
CA GLY A 128 12.48 -17.70 -20.53
C GLY A 128 12.53 -17.39 -22.01
N GLN A 129 13.58 -16.71 -22.42
CA GLN A 129 13.83 -16.41 -23.83
C GLN A 129 14.92 -17.32 -24.38
N ASN A 130 14.75 -17.74 -25.64
CA ASN A 130 15.77 -18.40 -26.41
C ASN A 130 16.12 -17.52 -27.60
N THR A 131 17.30 -16.87 -27.54
CA THR A 131 17.77 -15.96 -28.58
C THR A 131 18.90 -16.63 -29.38
N ARG A 132 18.65 -16.98 -30.66
CA ARG A 132 19.66 -17.50 -31.53
C ARG A 132 20.65 -16.39 -31.92
N LEU A 133 21.94 -16.58 -31.61
CA LEU A 133 23.01 -15.62 -31.95
C LEU A 133 23.61 -15.91 -33.30
N ARG A 134 23.87 -17.18 -33.62
CA ARG A 134 24.47 -17.69 -34.85
C ARG A 134 24.05 -19.16 -35.02
N SER A 135 24.50 -19.78 -36.10
CA SER A 135 24.10 -21.16 -36.43
C SER A 135 24.41 -22.19 -35.34
N ASP A 136 25.45 -21.94 -34.55
CA ASP A 136 25.98 -22.87 -33.54
C ASP A 136 25.91 -22.33 -32.09
N ALA A 137 25.23 -21.19 -31.84
CA ALA A 137 25.10 -20.64 -30.50
C ALA A 137 23.77 -19.93 -30.26
N PHE A 138 23.28 -20.06 -29.03
CA PHE A 138 22.11 -19.36 -28.58
C PHE A 138 22.24 -18.96 -27.09
N VAL A 139 21.47 -17.95 -26.67
CA VAL A 139 21.30 -17.56 -25.27
C VAL A 139 19.94 -18.07 -24.77
N LEU A 140 19.98 -18.80 -23.67
CA LEU A 140 18.80 -19.16 -22.90
C LEU A 140 18.73 -18.27 -21.66
N THR A 141 17.60 -17.59 -21.44
CA THR A 141 17.31 -16.92 -20.18
C THR A 141 16.23 -17.65 -19.43
N THR A 142 16.37 -17.77 -18.11
CA THR A 142 15.36 -18.32 -17.19
C THR A 142 15.09 -17.32 -16.08
N HIS A 143 13.87 -17.37 -15.54
CA HIS A 143 13.48 -16.60 -14.35
C HIS A 143 13.38 -17.56 -13.15
N GLU A 144 14.16 -17.28 -12.12
CA GLU A 144 14.24 -18.12 -10.93
C GLU A 144 13.76 -17.35 -9.70
N PRO A 145 13.06 -17.98 -8.75
CA PRO A 145 12.68 -17.35 -7.49
C PRO A 145 13.92 -16.95 -6.68
N LEU A 146 13.77 -15.91 -5.86
CA LEU A 146 14.86 -15.33 -5.06
C LEU A 146 15.22 -16.18 -3.83
N GLY A 147 14.22 -16.81 -3.20
CA GLY A 147 14.39 -17.54 -1.94
C GLY A 147 13.36 -17.16 -0.90
N VAL A 148 13.80 -16.76 0.30
CA VAL A 148 12.93 -16.26 1.36
C VAL A 148 12.87 -14.73 1.27
N CYS A 149 11.65 -14.19 1.21
CA CYS A 149 11.39 -12.76 1.14
C CYS A 149 10.74 -12.27 2.44
N ALA A 150 11.08 -11.07 2.86
CA ALA A 150 10.40 -10.37 3.94
C ALA A 150 9.33 -9.43 3.37
N GLY A 151 8.10 -9.52 3.89
CA GLY A 151 7.03 -8.57 3.67
C GLY A 151 6.74 -7.78 4.94
N ILE A 152 6.76 -6.46 4.88
CA ILE A 152 6.44 -5.59 6.03
C ILE A 152 5.26 -4.71 5.63
N GLY A 153 4.13 -4.92 6.32
CA GLY A 153 2.87 -4.27 6.01
C GLY A 153 2.67 -2.94 6.73
N ALA A 154 1.75 -2.13 6.20
CA ALA A 154 1.26 -0.91 6.82
C ALA A 154 -0.12 -1.13 7.44
N TRP A 155 -0.55 -0.19 8.27
CA TRP A 155 -1.74 -0.32 9.10
C TRP A 155 -3.04 0.15 8.43
N ASN A 156 -2.98 0.82 7.28
CA ASN A 156 -4.17 1.41 6.66
C ASN A 156 -4.97 0.45 5.77
N TYR A 157 -4.31 -0.52 5.15
CA TYR A 157 -4.93 -1.60 4.36
C TYR A 157 -4.28 -2.95 4.70
N PRO A 158 -4.44 -3.43 5.94
CA PRO A 158 -3.66 -4.56 6.47
C PRO A 158 -3.72 -5.82 5.60
N ILE A 159 -4.92 -6.35 5.31
CA ILE A 159 -5.06 -7.59 4.52
C ILE A 159 -4.71 -7.39 3.05
N GLN A 160 -5.09 -6.25 2.46
CA GLN A 160 -4.78 -5.94 1.07
C GLN A 160 -3.26 -5.88 0.83
N ILE A 161 -2.53 -5.16 1.70
CA ILE A 161 -1.07 -5.03 1.61
C ILE A 161 -0.38 -6.39 1.85
N ALA A 162 -0.91 -7.21 2.76
CA ALA A 162 -0.39 -8.56 2.96
C ALA A 162 -0.52 -9.41 1.69
N LEU A 163 -1.65 -9.29 0.98
CA LEU A 163 -1.90 -10.00 -0.29
C LEU A 163 -1.06 -9.40 -1.44
N TRP A 164 -0.90 -8.09 -1.53
CA TRP A 164 -0.03 -7.46 -2.53
C TRP A 164 1.42 -7.95 -2.45
N LYS A 165 1.90 -8.26 -1.24
CA LYS A 165 3.25 -8.78 -1.03
C LYS A 165 3.34 -10.29 -1.18
N SER A 166 2.40 -11.02 -0.57
CA SER A 166 2.44 -12.48 -0.53
C SER A 166 2.05 -13.12 -1.86
N ALA A 167 1.06 -12.60 -2.57
CA ALA A 167 0.57 -13.18 -3.81
C ALA A 167 1.66 -13.31 -4.89
N PRO A 168 2.36 -12.23 -5.31
CA PRO A 168 3.45 -12.33 -6.29
C PRO A 168 4.63 -13.17 -5.77
N CYS A 169 4.94 -13.07 -4.48
CA CYS A 169 6.02 -13.81 -3.84
C CYS A 169 5.78 -15.33 -3.95
N LEU A 170 4.62 -15.80 -3.52
CA LEU A 170 4.27 -17.21 -3.53
C LEU A 170 4.06 -17.73 -4.97
N ALA A 171 3.41 -16.94 -5.82
CA ALA A 171 3.21 -17.27 -7.23
C ALA A 171 4.52 -17.47 -7.98
N ALA A 172 5.52 -16.65 -7.73
CA ALA A 172 6.87 -16.78 -8.27
C ALA A 172 7.64 -18.00 -7.71
N GLY A 173 7.15 -18.64 -6.64
CA GLY A 173 7.79 -19.81 -6.01
C GLY A 173 8.72 -19.49 -4.85
N ASN A 174 8.63 -18.29 -4.28
CA ASN A 174 9.36 -17.90 -3.07
C ASN A 174 8.59 -18.29 -1.80
N CYS A 175 9.28 -18.22 -0.65
CA CYS A 175 8.66 -18.24 0.67
C CYS A 175 8.65 -16.84 1.26
N MET A 176 7.70 -16.55 2.16
CA MET A 176 7.60 -15.24 2.80
C MET A 176 7.60 -15.34 4.33
N VAL A 177 8.32 -14.42 4.95
CA VAL A 177 8.15 -14.04 6.36
C VAL A 177 7.48 -12.67 6.36
N TYR A 178 6.23 -12.62 6.78
CA TYR A 178 5.42 -11.40 6.81
C TYR A 178 5.39 -10.81 8.22
N LYS A 179 5.61 -9.51 8.32
CA LYS A 179 5.43 -8.73 9.54
C LYS A 179 4.31 -7.71 9.33
N PRO A 180 3.12 -7.89 9.92
CA PRO A 180 2.10 -6.85 9.92
C PRO A 180 2.55 -5.62 10.70
N SER A 181 1.86 -4.50 10.53
CA SER A 181 2.00 -3.38 11.46
C SER A 181 1.60 -3.81 12.88
N GLU A 182 2.33 -3.33 13.88
CA GLU A 182 1.96 -3.53 15.28
C GLU A 182 0.66 -2.82 15.66
N VAL A 183 0.21 -1.86 14.84
CA VAL A 183 -1.03 -1.12 15.05
C VAL A 183 -2.26 -1.92 14.62
N THR A 184 -2.13 -2.75 13.57
CA THR A 184 -3.23 -3.55 12.99
C THR A 184 -2.75 -4.96 12.64
N PRO A 185 -2.53 -5.82 13.64
CA PRO A 185 -1.91 -7.12 13.43
C PRO A 185 -2.88 -8.29 13.16
N LEU A 186 -4.21 -8.10 13.36
CA LEU A 186 -5.15 -9.22 13.52
C LEU A 186 -5.36 -10.07 12.26
N HIS A 187 -5.28 -9.47 11.07
CA HIS A 187 -5.52 -10.16 9.78
C HIS A 187 -4.45 -11.21 9.43
N ALA A 188 -3.22 -11.04 9.92
CA ALA A 188 -2.08 -11.82 9.42
C ALA A 188 -2.14 -13.31 9.79
N GLU A 189 -2.64 -13.64 10.98
CA GLU A 189 -2.84 -15.04 11.39
C GLU A 189 -3.97 -15.69 10.57
N ALA A 190 -5.09 -14.97 10.35
CA ALA A 190 -6.20 -15.48 9.54
C ALA A 190 -5.73 -15.78 8.11
N LEU A 191 -4.96 -14.90 7.50
CA LEU A 191 -4.37 -15.12 6.18
C LEU A 191 -3.44 -16.34 6.16
N ALA A 192 -2.59 -16.51 7.18
CA ALA A 192 -1.69 -17.65 7.29
C ALA A 192 -2.48 -18.98 7.38
N GLN A 193 -3.54 -19.03 8.18
CA GLN A 193 -4.42 -20.18 8.31
C GLN A 193 -5.14 -20.49 6.99
N ILE A 194 -5.63 -19.48 6.28
CA ILE A 194 -6.26 -19.64 4.96
C ILE A 194 -5.29 -20.21 3.94
N TYR A 195 -4.04 -19.78 3.92
CA TYR A 195 -3.03 -20.36 3.04
C TYR A 195 -2.79 -21.85 3.36
N ILE A 196 -2.72 -22.23 4.63
CA ILE A 196 -2.59 -23.66 5.04
C ILE A 196 -3.82 -24.47 4.60
N GLU A 197 -5.03 -23.96 4.83
CA GLU A 197 -6.30 -24.59 4.44
C GLU A 197 -6.39 -24.79 2.93
N ALA A 198 -5.89 -23.84 2.15
CA ALA A 198 -5.82 -23.92 0.70
C ALA A 198 -4.81 -24.98 0.20
N GLY A 199 -3.83 -25.38 1.03
CA GLY A 199 -2.79 -26.36 0.71
C GLY A 199 -1.42 -25.74 0.43
N VAL A 200 -1.18 -24.49 0.80
CA VAL A 200 0.17 -23.91 0.84
C VAL A 200 0.97 -24.67 1.90
N PRO A 201 2.14 -25.25 1.55
CA PRO A 201 2.90 -26.05 2.49
C PRO A 201 3.35 -25.25 3.73
N PRO A 202 3.42 -25.90 4.92
CA PRO A 202 3.99 -25.31 6.11
C PRO A 202 5.38 -24.71 5.85
N GLY A 203 5.61 -23.47 6.34
CA GLY A 203 6.86 -22.74 6.14
C GLY A 203 6.92 -21.89 4.88
N VAL A 204 5.99 -22.02 3.92
CA VAL A 204 5.95 -21.17 2.72
C VAL A 204 5.47 -19.74 3.05
N PHE A 205 4.45 -19.61 3.88
CA PHE A 205 4.03 -18.32 4.42
C PHE A 205 4.09 -18.36 5.95
N ASN A 206 4.75 -17.37 6.55
CA ASN A 206 5.01 -17.28 7.99
C ASN A 206 4.75 -15.86 8.47
N VAL A 207 4.41 -15.69 9.76
CA VAL A 207 4.12 -14.38 10.35
C VAL A 207 4.93 -14.16 11.62
N VAL A 208 5.53 -12.98 11.74
CA VAL A 208 6.23 -12.50 12.92
C VAL A 208 5.59 -11.20 13.41
N TYR A 209 5.47 -11.03 14.72
CA TYR A 209 4.80 -9.89 15.35
C TYR A 209 5.78 -9.08 16.22
N GLY A 210 5.60 -7.77 16.24
CA GLY A 210 6.39 -6.85 17.04
C GLY A 210 6.57 -5.51 16.34
N ASP A 211 7.21 -4.58 17.02
CA ASP A 211 7.50 -3.26 16.47
C ASP A 211 8.63 -3.26 15.42
N GLY A 212 8.86 -2.09 14.84
CA GLY A 212 9.87 -1.92 13.79
C GLY A 212 11.30 -2.11 14.29
N ILE A 213 11.59 -1.86 15.56
CA ILE A 213 12.95 -1.95 16.14
C ILE A 213 13.24 -3.36 16.61
N ALA A 214 12.31 -3.95 17.37
CA ALA A 214 12.52 -5.25 18.01
C ALA A 214 12.46 -6.42 17.00
N VAL A 215 11.62 -6.32 15.95
CA VAL A 215 11.41 -7.41 14.99
C VAL A 215 11.64 -6.98 13.54
N GLY A 216 11.20 -5.79 13.15
CA GLY A 216 11.33 -5.31 11.77
C GLY A 216 12.79 -5.19 11.32
N ALA A 217 13.62 -4.47 12.07
CA ALA A 217 15.03 -4.27 11.74
C ALA A 217 15.85 -5.59 11.76
N PRO A 218 15.70 -6.49 12.77
CA PRO A 218 16.31 -7.80 12.71
C PRO A 218 15.88 -8.66 11.51
N LEU A 219 14.59 -8.62 11.13
CA LEU A 219 14.08 -9.32 9.94
C LEU A 219 14.76 -8.80 8.67
N VAL A 220 14.85 -7.48 8.50
CA VAL A 220 15.53 -6.83 7.36
C VAL A 220 17.00 -7.21 7.28
N ALA A 221 17.70 -7.26 8.44
CA ALA A 221 19.12 -7.59 8.55
C ALA A 221 19.40 -9.10 8.42
N HIS A 222 18.39 -9.97 8.55
CA HIS A 222 18.63 -11.41 8.63
C HIS A 222 19.22 -11.95 7.32
N SER A 223 20.37 -12.66 7.41
CA SER A 223 21.12 -13.16 6.24
C SER A 223 20.35 -14.16 5.36
N GLY A 224 19.33 -14.81 5.93
CA GLY A 224 18.44 -15.73 5.22
C GLY A 224 17.37 -15.04 4.36
N ILE A 225 17.27 -13.72 4.38
CA ILE A 225 16.31 -12.94 3.59
C ILE A 225 16.97 -12.43 2.30
N ALA A 226 16.36 -12.71 1.16
CA ALA A 226 16.85 -12.32 -0.17
C ALA A 226 16.24 -10.99 -0.69
N LYS A 227 15.03 -10.65 -0.24
CA LYS A 227 14.30 -9.46 -0.65
C LYS A 227 13.47 -8.91 0.49
N VAL A 228 13.32 -7.59 0.53
CA VAL A 228 12.43 -6.88 1.45
C VAL A 228 11.41 -6.07 0.64
N SER A 229 10.11 -6.30 0.89
CA SER A 229 9.03 -5.43 0.43
C SER A 229 8.42 -4.73 1.64
N PHE A 230 8.43 -3.41 1.64
CA PHE A 230 8.00 -2.55 2.74
C PHE A 230 6.97 -1.54 2.27
N THR A 231 5.91 -1.36 3.05
CA THR A 231 4.96 -0.25 2.89
C THR A 231 4.92 0.57 4.19
N GLY A 232 5.05 1.89 4.09
CA GLY A 232 5.00 2.77 5.27
C GLY A 232 5.51 4.18 5.02
N GLN A 233 5.98 4.85 6.08
CA GLN A 233 6.48 6.22 6.01
C GLN A 233 7.82 6.31 5.28
N VAL A 234 8.05 7.43 4.55
CA VAL A 234 9.29 7.72 3.82
C VAL A 234 10.54 7.58 4.71
N SER A 235 10.51 8.16 5.89
CA SER A 235 11.66 8.12 6.82
C SER A 235 12.01 6.71 7.31
N THR A 236 11.01 5.86 7.50
CA THR A 236 11.21 4.45 7.86
C THR A 236 11.66 3.63 6.66
N GLY A 237 11.02 3.83 5.48
CA GLY A 237 11.38 3.15 4.24
C GLY A 237 12.83 3.40 3.84
N SER A 238 13.31 4.64 3.98
CA SER A 238 14.72 4.98 3.71
C SER A 238 15.69 4.19 4.60
N LYS A 239 15.36 4.00 5.89
CA LYS A 239 16.18 3.19 6.82
C LYS A 239 16.13 1.70 6.44
N VAL A 240 14.95 1.18 6.16
CA VAL A 240 14.76 -0.22 5.74
C VAL A 240 15.50 -0.51 4.44
N ALA A 241 15.38 0.35 3.44
CA ALA A 241 16.10 0.22 2.16
C ALA A 241 17.61 0.26 2.37
N SER A 242 18.10 1.25 3.13
CA SER A 242 19.53 1.39 3.42
C SER A 242 20.10 0.14 4.11
N GLN A 243 19.38 -0.44 5.09
CA GLN A 243 19.79 -1.66 5.77
C GLN A 243 19.77 -2.86 4.82
N ALA A 244 18.71 -3.01 4.01
CA ALA A 244 18.57 -4.14 3.10
C ALA A 244 19.67 -4.17 2.03
N VAL A 245 20.00 -3.03 1.42
CA VAL A 245 21.02 -2.96 0.35
C VAL A 245 22.43 -3.16 0.86
N THR A 246 22.70 -3.02 2.16
CA THR A 246 24.00 -3.36 2.75
C THR A 246 24.38 -4.82 2.47
N ASP A 247 23.39 -5.72 2.43
CA ASP A 247 23.58 -7.14 2.11
C ASP A 247 23.15 -7.48 0.67
N MET A 248 23.05 -6.48 -0.24
CA MET A 248 22.63 -6.63 -1.64
C MET A 248 21.26 -7.30 -1.82
N LYS A 249 20.35 -7.14 -0.84
CA LYS A 249 18.99 -7.66 -0.94
C LYS A 249 18.17 -6.83 -1.94
N GLY A 250 17.28 -7.47 -2.69
CA GLY A 250 16.28 -6.77 -3.48
C GLY A 250 15.33 -5.97 -2.58
N VAL A 251 14.87 -4.80 -3.04
CA VAL A 251 13.94 -3.97 -2.30
C VAL A 251 12.74 -3.55 -3.16
N THR A 252 11.56 -3.50 -2.54
CA THR A 252 10.39 -2.76 -3.03
C THR A 252 9.91 -1.91 -1.87
N MET A 253 9.82 -0.60 -2.09
CA MET A 253 9.44 0.39 -1.09
C MET A 253 8.22 1.17 -1.59
N GLU A 254 7.09 1.01 -0.92
CA GLU A 254 5.86 1.75 -1.16
C GLU A 254 5.66 2.73 -0.01
N LEU A 255 5.85 4.02 -0.30
CA LEU A 255 5.97 5.04 0.73
C LEU A 255 4.90 6.12 0.58
N GLY A 256 4.97 7.15 1.44
CA GLY A 256 3.98 8.21 1.48
C GLY A 256 3.98 9.12 0.25
N GLY A 257 2.92 9.91 0.12
CA GLY A 257 2.71 10.87 -0.95
C GLY A 257 2.21 12.23 -0.47
N LYS A 258 2.31 13.23 -1.35
CA LYS A 258 1.64 14.53 -1.25
C LYS A 258 1.03 14.85 -2.62
N SER A 259 0.15 13.98 -3.05
CA SER A 259 -0.33 13.90 -4.41
C SER A 259 -1.16 15.12 -4.81
N PRO A 260 -0.99 15.65 -6.02
CA PRO A 260 -1.84 16.70 -6.57
C PRO A 260 -3.09 16.08 -7.22
N LEU A 261 -4.27 16.64 -6.93
CA LEU A 261 -5.47 16.52 -7.73
C LEU A 261 -5.64 17.83 -8.50
N VAL A 262 -5.61 17.77 -9.83
CA VAL A 262 -5.72 18.93 -10.72
C VAL A 262 -7.11 18.99 -11.33
N ILE A 263 -7.86 20.02 -11.01
CA ILE A 263 -9.16 20.32 -11.64
C ILE A 263 -8.90 21.34 -12.74
N LEU A 264 -9.20 20.99 -14.01
CA LEU A 264 -9.00 21.87 -15.16
C LEU A 264 -10.21 22.80 -15.36
N PRO A 265 -10.06 23.93 -16.12
CA PRO A 265 -11.11 24.95 -16.26
C PRO A 265 -12.40 24.47 -16.95
N ASP A 266 -12.34 23.35 -17.66
CA ASP A 266 -13.45 22.70 -18.37
C ASP A 266 -14.08 21.54 -17.59
N ALA A 267 -13.61 21.28 -16.38
CA ALA A 267 -14.12 20.20 -15.54
C ALA A 267 -15.57 20.45 -15.14
N ASP A 268 -16.37 19.40 -15.09
CA ASP A 268 -17.66 19.43 -14.42
C ASP A 268 -17.45 19.63 -12.91
N VAL A 269 -18.22 20.54 -12.31
CA VAL A 269 -18.04 20.93 -10.89
C VAL A 269 -18.44 19.79 -9.95
N GLU A 270 -19.51 19.06 -10.30
CA GLU A 270 -19.99 17.95 -9.47
C GLU A 270 -18.99 16.79 -9.49
N ASP A 271 -18.51 16.40 -10.67
CA ASP A 271 -17.47 15.37 -10.83
C ASP A 271 -16.17 15.76 -10.11
N ALA A 272 -15.78 17.02 -10.22
CA ALA A 272 -14.58 17.55 -9.55
C ALA A 272 -14.70 17.49 -8.02
N ALA A 273 -15.87 17.87 -7.49
CA ALA A 273 -16.11 17.82 -6.06
C ALA A 273 -16.19 16.37 -5.54
N ASP A 274 -16.86 15.45 -6.25
CA ASP A 274 -16.93 14.03 -5.90
C ASP A 274 -15.55 13.39 -5.90
N THR A 275 -14.75 13.65 -6.93
CA THR A 275 -13.36 13.18 -7.01
C THR A 275 -12.52 13.73 -5.86
N ALA A 276 -12.64 15.01 -5.52
CA ALA A 276 -11.93 15.62 -4.41
C ALA A 276 -12.33 15.02 -3.05
N MET A 277 -13.62 14.70 -2.86
CA MET A 277 -14.10 14.03 -1.64
C MET A 277 -13.49 12.64 -1.48
N VAL A 278 -13.54 11.81 -2.51
CA VAL A 278 -12.92 10.47 -2.51
C VAL A 278 -11.40 10.58 -2.28
N ALA A 279 -10.74 11.47 -3.01
CA ALA A 279 -9.28 11.68 -2.93
C ALA A 279 -8.80 12.15 -1.55
N ASN A 280 -9.68 12.61 -0.66
CA ASN A 280 -9.27 13.18 0.63
C ASN A 280 -9.92 12.55 1.86
N PHE A 281 -11.13 11.98 1.74
CA PHE A 281 -11.90 11.55 2.91
C PHE A 281 -12.20 10.06 2.95
N PHE A 282 -12.00 9.32 1.85
CA PHE A 282 -12.06 7.87 1.86
C PHE A 282 -11.07 7.31 2.90
N SER A 283 -11.45 6.27 3.62
CA SER A 283 -10.68 5.71 4.75
C SER A 283 -10.27 6.77 5.80
N THR A 284 -11.11 7.78 6.02
CA THR A 284 -10.84 8.90 6.95
C THR A 284 -9.52 9.63 6.59
N GLY A 285 -9.19 9.69 5.30
CA GLY A 285 -7.98 10.34 4.79
C GLY A 285 -6.67 9.58 5.05
N GLN A 286 -6.72 8.33 5.47
CA GLN A 286 -5.56 7.51 5.81
C GLN A 286 -5.05 6.69 4.62
N VAL A 287 -4.88 7.33 3.47
CA VAL A 287 -4.47 6.70 2.21
C VAL A 287 -3.21 7.39 1.66
N CYS A 288 -2.20 6.60 1.30
CA CYS A 288 -0.91 7.10 0.81
C CYS A 288 -1.03 7.89 -0.51
N THR A 289 -2.00 7.52 -1.35
CA THR A 289 -2.24 8.17 -2.65
C THR A 289 -3.13 9.41 -2.57
N ASN A 290 -3.63 9.81 -1.37
CA ASN A 290 -4.59 10.90 -1.24
C ASN A 290 -4.16 12.19 -1.94
N GLY A 291 -5.06 12.75 -2.75
CA GLY A 291 -4.90 13.99 -3.49
C GLY A 291 -5.09 15.24 -2.63
N THR A 292 -4.31 15.36 -1.57
CA THR A 292 -4.50 16.40 -0.53
C THR A 292 -4.15 17.80 -0.98
N ARG A 293 -3.48 17.98 -2.13
CA ARG A 293 -3.27 19.25 -2.81
C ARG A 293 -4.24 19.37 -3.98
N VAL A 294 -5.42 19.95 -3.74
CA VAL A 294 -6.48 20.11 -4.74
C VAL A 294 -6.28 21.44 -5.47
N PHE A 295 -5.72 21.40 -6.68
CA PHE A 295 -5.53 22.59 -7.53
C PHE A 295 -6.82 22.92 -8.24
N VAL A 296 -7.37 24.12 -8.01
CA VAL A 296 -8.66 24.57 -8.55
C VAL A 296 -8.46 25.88 -9.33
N PRO A 297 -8.94 25.99 -10.60
CA PRO A 297 -8.83 27.23 -11.36
C PRO A 297 -9.71 28.32 -10.74
N ASP A 298 -9.24 29.54 -10.83
CA ASP A 298 -9.95 30.72 -10.31
C ASP A 298 -11.37 30.90 -10.88
N THR A 299 -11.61 30.38 -12.09
CA THR A 299 -12.92 30.40 -12.76
C THR A 299 -13.95 29.46 -12.14
N LEU A 300 -13.53 28.39 -11.49
CA LEU A 300 -14.42 27.38 -10.87
C LEU A 300 -14.35 27.39 -9.34
N LEU A 301 -13.43 28.18 -8.74
CA LEU A 301 -13.09 28.07 -7.32
C LEU A 301 -14.31 28.16 -6.40
N ALA A 302 -15.17 29.18 -6.58
CA ALA A 302 -16.33 29.38 -5.72
C ALA A 302 -17.34 28.23 -5.82
N GLN A 303 -17.58 27.71 -7.03
CA GLN A 303 -18.53 26.63 -7.27
C GLN A 303 -18.01 25.30 -6.70
N VAL A 304 -16.73 25.00 -6.89
CA VAL A 304 -16.08 23.78 -6.35
C VAL A 304 -16.03 23.84 -4.82
N GLU A 305 -15.72 24.99 -4.23
CA GLU A 305 -15.74 25.19 -2.77
C GLU A 305 -17.14 24.94 -2.19
N GLU A 306 -18.18 25.50 -2.81
CA GLU A 306 -19.57 25.32 -2.38
C GLU A 306 -19.99 23.85 -2.49
N ALA A 307 -19.69 23.20 -3.60
CA ALA A 307 -20.01 21.79 -3.84
C ALA A 307 -19.29 20.86 -2.85
N ILE A 308 -18.00 21.12 -2.52
CA ILE A 308 -17.26 20.36 -1.51
C ILE A 308 -17.89 20.55 -0.11
N VAL A 309 -18.22 21.77 0.29
CA VAL A 309 -18.85 22.05 1.60
C VAL A 309 -20.20 21.34 1.71
N GLN A 310 -21.02 21.36 0.66
CA GLN A 310 -22.29 20.64 0.63
C GLN A 310 -22.07 19.14 0.84
N ARG A 311 -21.12 18.51 0.13
CA ARG A 311 -20.78 17.09 0.27
C ARG A 311 -20.23 16.75 1.66
N CYS A 312 -19.45 17.63 2.24
CA CYS A 312 -18.99 17.45 3.63
C CYS A 312 -20.16 17.40 4.62
N ARG A 313 -21.18 18.26 4.44
CA ARG A 313 -22.35 18.31 5.32
C ARG A 313 -23.33 17.16 5.11
N GLU A 314 -23.60 16.80 3.87
CA GLU A 314 -24.66 15.87 3.50
C GLU A 314 -24.13 14.43 3.27
N GLY A 315 -22.88 14.32 2.79
CA GLY A 315 -22.29 13.04 2.38
C GLY A 315 -21.50 12.34 3.48
N ILE A 316 -20.83 13.07 4.39
CA ILE A 316 -20.04 12.44 5.45
C ILE A 316 -20.96 11.98 6.59
N ARG A 317 -20.97 10.69 6.83
CA ARG A 317 -21.71 10.03 7.93
C ARG A 317 -20.71 9.42 8.91
N MET A 318 -20.27 10.28 9.84
CA MET A 318 -19.34 9.88 10.90
C MET A 318 -20.06 9.02 11.94
N GLY A 319 -19.48 7.88 12.31
CA GLY A 319 -20.14 6.99 13.27
C GLY A 319 -19.36 5.72 13.57
N LEU A 320 -20.01 4.80 14.32
CA LEU A 320 -19.40 3.51 14.65
C LEU A 320 -19.10 2.73 13.37
N PRO A 321 -17.86 2.27 13.15
CA PRO A 321 -17.41 1.67 11.89
C PRO A 321 -18.22 0.45 11.43
N ARG A 322 -18.81 -0.30 12.37
CA ARG A 322 -19.61 -1.50 12.09
C ARG A 322 -21.03 -1.22 11.57
N LYS A 323 -21.48 0.03 11.59
CA LYS A 323 -22.79 0.40 11.07
C LYS A 323 -22.75 0.61 9.57
N THR A 324 -23.70 0.04 8.86
CA THR A 324 -23.76 0.07 7.39
C THR A 324 -23.93 1.48 6.82
N GLU A 325 -24.58 2.37 7.58
CA GLU A 325 -24.74 3.77 7.19
C GLU A 325 -23.47 4.63 7.39
N THR A 326 -22.48 4.15 8.14
CA THR A 326 -21.23 4.88 8.41
C THR A 326 -20.30 4.80 7.19
N ASN A 327 -19.79 5.96 6.77
CA ASN A 327 -18.73 6.06 5.76
C ASN A 327 -17.50 6.88 6.22
N PHE A 328 -17.45 7.21 7.51
CA PHE A 328 -16.34 7.97 8.08
C PHE A 328 -16.07 7.48 9.51
N GLY A 329 -14.96 6.81 9.71
CA GLY A 329 -14.55 6.19 10.97
C GLY A 329 -13.57 7.04 11.78
N PRO A 330 -13.01 6.49 12.88
CA PRO A 330 -11.95 7.11 13.66
C PRO A 330 -10.59 7.01 12.94
N MET A 331 -9.58 7.69 13.45
CA MET A 331 -8.19 7.45 13.15
C MET A 331 -7.76 6.11 13.75
N VAL A 332 -6.78 5.45 13.13
CA VAL A 332 -6.32 4.12 13.56
C VAL A 332 -5.76 4.08 14.98
N SER A 333 -5.20 5.18 15.49
CA SER A 333 -4.57 5.23 16.82
C SER A 333 -4.60 6.64 17.41
N ALA A 334 -4.42 6.73 18.72
CA ALA A 334 -4.30 8.01 19.43
C ALA A 334 -3.13 8.86 18.89
N ALA A 335 -1.99 8.22 18.62
CA ALA A 335 -0.81 8.92 18.09
C ALA A 335 -1.09 9.53 16.71
N GLN A 336 -1.80 8.82 15.82
CA GLN A 336 -2.16 9.35 14.52
C GLN A 336 -3.22 10.46 14.63
N ALA A 337 -4.21 10.31 15.51
CA ALA A 337 -5.20 11.36 15.76
C ALA A 337 -4.54 12.66 16.25
N GLU A 338 -3.61 12.57 17.21
CA GLU A 338 -2.89 13.73 17.72
C GLU A 338 -1.97 14.37 16.65
N LYS A 339 -1.29 13.56 15.84
CA LYS A 339 -0.54 14.05 14.68
C LYS A 339 -1.42 14.89 13.75
N VAL A 340 -2.59 14.41 13.38
CA VAL A 340 -3.52 15.11 12.49
C VAL A 340 -4.02 16.41 13.13
N LYS A 341 -4.42 16.37 14.41
CA LYS A 341 -4.84 17.56 15.15
C LYS A 341 -3.74 18.62 15.21
N MET A 342 -2.47 18.24 15.40
CA MET A 342 -1.34 19.16 15.35
C MET A 342 -1.20 19.83 13.98
N TYR A 343 -1.38 19.12 12.85
CA TYR A 343 -1.37 19.72 11.52
C TYR A 343 -2.54 20.68 11.31
N ILE A 344 -3.74 20.31 11.73
CA ILE A 344 -4.93 21.20 11.66
C ILE A 344 -4.66 22.50 12.44
N GLN A 345 -4.14 22.40 13.66
CA GLN A 345 -3.81 23.55 14.47
C GLN A 345 -2.68 24.40 13.84
N HIS A 346 -1.66 23.77 13.28
CA HIS A 346 -0.58 24.46 12.57
C HIS A 346 -1.11 25.23 11.35
N GLY A 347 -1.93 24.57 10.53
CA GLY A 347 -2.58 25.22 9.37
C GLY A 347 -3.36 26.47 9.76
N ARG A 348 -4.09 26.43 10.88
CA ARG A 348 -4.85 27.58 11.39
C ARG A 348 -3.96 28.68 11.96
N SER A 349 -3.00 28.33 12.80
CA SER A 349 -2.28 29.30 13.65
C SER A 349 -0.98 29.80 13.05
N VAL A 350 -0.26 28.96 12.29
CA VAL A 350 1.05 29.27 11.71
C VAL A 350 0.94 29.56 10.23
N ASP A 351 0.43 28.62 9.44
CA ASP A 351 0.24 28.77 7.99
C ASP A 351 -0.81 29.83 7.64
N LYS A 352 -1.73 30.15 8.58
CA LYS A 352 -2.85 31.08 8.37
C LYS A 352 -3.74 30.67 7.20
N ALA A 353 -3.81 29.37 6.91
CA ALA A 353 -4.70 28.84 5.90
C ALA A 353 -6.17 29.15 6.24
N LYS A 354 -6.93 29.62 5.26
CA LYS A 354 -8.35 29.94 5.46
C LYS A 354 -9.13 28.64 5.63
N VAL A 355 -9.83 28.47 6.74
CA VAL A 355 -10.73 27.34 6.97
C VAL A 355 -11.99 27.56 6.11
N LEU A 356 -12.24 26.66 5.18
CA LEU A 356 -13.46 26.61 4.38
C LEU A 356 -14.54 25.78 5.09
N PHE A 357 -14.14 24.63 5.64
CA PHE A 357 -15.02 23.72 6.36
C PHE A 357 -14.30 23.13 7.58
N ASP A 358 -15.03 23.00 8.68
CA ASP A 358 -14.57 22.35 9.90
C ASP A 358 -15.69 21.52 10.50
N GLY A 359 -15.61 20.21 10.33
CA GLY A 359 -16.63 19.29 10.80
C GLY A 359 -16.88 19.34 12.32
N SER A 360 -15.89 19.79 13.12
CA SER A 360 -16.06 19.95 14.56
C SER A 360 -16.99 21.09 14.96
N GLN A 361 -17.25 22.01 14.03
CA GLN A 361 -18.15 23.15 14.21
C GLN A 361 -19.53 22.93 13.58
N GLU A 362 -19.73 21.85 12.87
CA GLU A 362 -20.99 21.54 12.18
C GLU A 362 -21.95 20.82 13.12
N ALA A 363 -23.12 21.43 13.38
CA ALA A 363 -24.14 20.86 14.26
C ALA A 363 -24.72 19.53 13.73
N SER A 364 -24.66 19.30 12.43
CA SER A 364 -25.09 18.06 11.78
C SER A 364 -24.12 16.90 11.93
N MET A 365 -22.86 17.16 12.28
CA MET A 365 -21.86 16.10 12.50
C MET A 365 -21.91 15.58 13.93
N PRO A 366 -22.06 14.26 14.13
CA PRO A 366 -22.08 13.68 15.46
C PRO A 366 -20.79 14.00 16.22
N GLN A 367 -20.92 14.46 17.45
CA GLN A 367 -19.78 14.48 18.36
C GLN A 367 -19.56 13.04 18.85
N PRO A 368 -18.34 12.52 18.78
CA PRO A 368 -18.05 11.17 19.27
C PRO A 368 -18.39 11.04 20.76
N THR A 369 -19.14 10.01 21.08
CA THR A 369 -19.58 9.74 22.47
C THR A 369 -18.68 8.75 23.19
N SER A 370 -17.59 8.29 22.55
CA SER A 370 -16.67 7.27 23.05
C SER A 370 -15.25 7.80 23.17
N ASP A 371 -14.41 7.11 23.93
CA ASP A 371 -12.97 7.38 24.10
C ASP A 371 -12.11 7.03 22.85
N GLY A 372 -12.75 6.84 21.69
CA GLY A 372 -12.08 6.51 20.43
C GLY A 372 -11.24 7.66 19.86
N PHE A 373 -10.49 7.36 18.80
CA PHE A 373 -9.49 8.26 18.22
C PHE A 373 -10.07 9.13 17.10
N TRP A 374 -11.07 9.93 17.41
CA TRP A 374 -11.84 10.70 16.44
C TRP A 374 -11.19 12.01 16.03
N VAL A 375 -11.24 12.28 14.72
CA VAL A 375 -10.85 13.55 14.10
C VAL A 375 -11.89 13.92 13.06
N HIS A 376 -12.43 15.13 13.13
CA HIS A 376 -13.39 15.63 12.15
C HIS A 376 -12.68 16.07 10.86
N PRO A 377 -13.36 16.01 9.70
CA PRO A 377 -12.80 16.49 8.44
C PRO A 377 -12.62 18.00 8.45
N VAL A 378 -11.51 18.45 7.85
CA VAL A 378 -11.18 19.88 7.70
C VAL A 378 -10.80 20.16 6.25
N VAL A 379 -11.37 21.23 5.69
CA VAL A 379 -10.98 21.75 4.38
C VAL A 379 -10.37 23.13 4.56
N PHE A 380 -9.11 23.27 4.17
CA PHE A 380 -8.46 24.55 4.01
C PHE A 380 -8.57 25.05 2.56
N THR A 381 -8.73 26.35 2.38
CA THR A 381 -8.72 26.98 1.06
C THR A 381 -7.75 28.17 1.00
N ASN A 382 -7.53 28.68 -0.21
CA ASN A 382 -6.50 29.67 -0.49
C ASN A 382 -5.11 29.27 0.03
N CYS A 383 -4.83 27.96 -0.01
CA CYS A 383 -3.55 27.44 0.40
C CYS A 383 -2.46 27.82 -0.61
N THR A 384 -1.27 28.13 -0.09
CA THR A 384 -0.07 28.44 -0.88
C THR A 384 0.93 27.29 -0.85
N ASP A 385 1.89 27.32 -1.77
CA ASP A 385 2.85 26.23 -1.95
C ASP A 385 3.88 26.11 -0.79
N ASP A 386 4.03 27.14 0.05
CA ASP A 386 4.95 27.22 1.17
C ASP A 386 4.34 26.79 2.51
N MET A 387 3.02 26.62 2.59
CA MET A 387 2.35 26.18 3.80
C MET A 387 2.75 24.75 4.17
N ARG A 388 2.97 24.47 5.45
CA ARG A 388 3.33 23.14 5.93
C ARG A 388 2.26 22.09 5.61
N VAL A 389 0.98 22.47 5.71
CA VAL A 389 -0.14 21.58 5.40
C VAL A 389 -0.21 21.19 3.92
N THR A 390 0.43 21.92 3.01
CA THR A 390 0.54 21.59 1.58
C THR A 390 1.84 20.87 1.23
N ARG A 391 2.84 20.88 2.11
CA ARG A 391 4.17 20.28 1.86
C ARG A 391 4.34 18.89 2.48
N GLU A 392 3.81 18.68 3.68
CA GLU A 392 4.02 17.46 4.44
C GLU A 392 2.80 16.51 4.38
N GLU A 393 3.05 15.21 4.45
CA GLU A 393 2.01 14.19 4.51
C GLU A 393 1.34 14.17 5.89
N ILE A 394 0.06 14.52 5.92
CA ILE A 394 -0.75 14.54 7.16
C ILE A 394 -1.26 13.14 7.50
N PHE A 395 -1.72 12.41 6.49
CA PHE A 395 -2.31 11.06 6.57
C PHE A 395 -3.57 11.04 7.45
N GLY A 396 -4.50 11.93 7.14
CA GLY A 396 -5.76 12.12 7.85
C GLY A 396 -6.70 13.03 7.08
N PRO A 397 -7.90 13.33 7.59
CA PRO A 397 -8.98 13.97 6.86
C PRO A 397 -8.81 15.49 6.71
N VAL A 398 -7.76 15.89 6.01
CA VAL A 398 -7.41 17.29 5.78
C VAL A 398 -7.19 17.54 4.29
N MET A 399 -8.07 18.31 3.67
CA MET A 399 -8.00 18.75 2.28
C MET A 399 -7.42 20.16 2.19
N CYS A 400 -6.52 20.42 1.23
CA CYS A 400 -5.95 21.73 0.97
C CYS A 400 -6.30 22.16 -0.47
N ILE A 401 -7.21 23.15 -0.62
CA ILE A 401 -7.55 23.73 -1.91
C ILE A 401 -6.52 24.82 -2.24
N MET A 402 -5.87 24.68 -3.39
CA MET A 402 -4.78 25.51 -3.90
C MET A 402 -5.23 26.19 -5.19
N PRO A 403 -5.70 27.44 -5.12
CA PRO A 403 -6.14 28.16 -6.30
C PRO A 403 -5.01 28.42 -7.30
N TYR A 404 -5.34 28.39 -8.61
CA TYR A 404 -4.45 28.86 -9.65
C TYR A 404 -5.17 29.75 -10.66
N LYS A 405 -4.44 30.67 -11.30
CA LYS A 405 -5.00 31.71 -12.16
C LYS A 405 -5.01 31.28 -13.62
N THR A 406 -6.17 31.30 -14.23
CA THR A 406 -6.39 31.03 -15.66
C THR A 406 -6.98 32.22 -16.39
N GLN A 407 -7.79 33.03 -15.71
CA GLN A 407 -8.51 34.15 -16.32
C GLN A 407 -7.54 35.21 -16.87
N GLY A 408 -7.71 35.55 -18.15
CA GLY A 408 -6.88 36.54 -18.82
C GLY A 408 -5.45 36.11 -19.16
N ARG A 409 -5.14 34.81 -19.02
CA ARG A 409 -3.81 34.26 -19.31
C ARG A 409 -3.86 33.24 -20.46
N PRO A 410 -2.83 33.20 -21.33
CA PRO A 410 -2.68 32.14 -22.34
C PRO A 410 -2.54 30.76 -21.69
N ARG A 411 -3.20 29.75 -22.30
CA ARG A 411 -3.15 28.35 -21.79
C ARG A 411 -1.71 27.83 -21.56
N PRO A 412 -0.75 28.00 -22.46
CA PRO A 412 0.60 27.49 -22.23
C PRO A 412 1.28 28.04 -20.96
N GLU A 413 1.00 29.29 -20.59
CA GLU A 413 1.61 29.93 -19.42
C GLU A 413 1.05 29.37 -18.12
N TRP A 414 -0.28 29.41 -17.93
CA TRP A 414 -0.87 28.92 -16.68
C TRP A 414 -0.72 27.41 -16.54
N LEU A 415 -0.74 26.66 -17.64
CA LEU A 415 -0.55 25.21 -17.62
C LEU A 415 0.88 24.84 -17.19
N SER A 416 1.89 25.53 -17.71
CA SER A 416 3.28 25.31 -17.31
C SER A 416 3.51 25.63 -15.84
N GLU A 417 2.93 26.73 -15.33
CA GLU A 417 3.00 27.10 -13.91
C GLU A 417 2.31 26.05 -13.03
N LEU A 418 1.10 25.61 -13.40
CA LEU A 418 0.34 24.60 -12.69
C LEU A 418 1.11 23.28 -12.56
N ILE A 419 1.68 22.78 -13.67
CA ILE A 419 2.48 21.56 -13.68
C ILE A 419 3.73 21.72 -12.80
N ALA A 420 4.42 22.85 -12.88
CA ALA A 420 5.57 23.12 -12.04
C ALA A 420 5.21 23.09 -10.54
N ARG A 421 4.10 23.73 -10.14
CA ARG A 421 3.58 23.72 -8.75
C ARG A 421 3.15 22.31 -8.32
N ALA A 422 2.47 21.57 -9.19
CA ALA A 422 2.04 20.20 -8.90
C ALA A 422 3.25 19.27 -8.64
N ASN A 423 4.33 19.43 -9.41
CA ASN A 423 5.55 18.65 -9.30
C ASN A 423 6.52 19.14 -8.20
N ASP A 424 6.29 20.32 -7.61
CA ASP A 424 7.16 20.87 -6.55
C ASP A 424 6.92 20.19 -5.20
N THR A 425 7.32 18.94 -5.14
CA THR A 425 7.33 18.10 -3.95
C THR A 425 8.44 17.06 -4.07
N PRO A 426 9.10 16.67 -2.95
CA PRO A 426 10.04 15.57 -2.96
C PRO A 426 9.37 14.20 -3.18
N MET A 427 8.05 14.12 -3.12
CA MET A 427 7.26 12.91 -3.27
C MET A 427 6.69 12.80 -4.69
N GLY A 428 6.34 11.58 -5.11
CA GLY A 428 5.77 11.31 -6.43
C GLY A 428 5.01 9.99 -6.46
N LEU A 429 4.09 9.77 -5.48
CA LEU A 429 3.32 8.53 -5.45
C LEU A 429 2.21 8.56 -6.48
N ALA A 430 1.27 9.50 -6.35
CA ALA A 430 0.12 9.57 -7.22
C ALA A 430 -0.17 11.01 -7.68
N ALA A 431 -0.98 11.14 -8.74
CA ALA A 431 -1.54 12.39 -9.23
C ALA A 431 -2.84 12.10 -9.99
N GLY A 432 -3.72 13.10 -10.11
CA GLY A 432 -4.92 12.95 -10.93
C GLY A 432 -5.38 14.26 -11.55
N VAL A 433 -6.18 14.13 -12.61
CA VAL A 433 -6.72 15.24 -13.39
C VAL A 433 -8.21 15.04 -13.61
N VAL A 434 -9.01 16.09 -13.39
CA VAL A 434 -10.43 16.13 -13.73
C VAL A 434 -10.63 17.14 -14.86
N SER A 435 -11.21 16.69 -15.97
CA SER A 435 -11.42 17.49 -17.18
C SER A 435 -12.47 16.84 -18.09
N SER A 436 -13.27 17.63 -18.77
CA SER A 436 -14.13 17.16 -19.85
C SER A 436 -13.35 16.90 -21.15
N ASP A 437 -12.17 17.54 -21.34
CA ASP A 437 -11.22 17.28 -22.42
C ASP A 437 -10.19 16.23 -22.02
N VAL A 438 -10.48 14.96 -22.34
CA VAL A 438 -9.58 13.84 -22.05
C VAL A 438 -8.21 13.99 -22.74
N GLY A 439 -8.16 14.65 -23.90
CA GLY A 439 -6.88 14.92 -24.59
C GLY A 439 -6.00 15.88 -23.79
N LEU A 440 -6.58 16.96 -23.24
CA LEU A 440 -5.89 17.89 -22.36
C LEU A 440 -5.49 17.21 -21.03
N ALA A 441 -6.40 16.42 -20.45
CA ALA A 441 -6.09 15.65 -19.23
C ALA A 441 -4.90 14.72 -19.44
N GLN A 442 -4.84 14.03 -20.58
CA GLN A 442 -3.72 13.15 -20.95
C GLN A 442 -2.40 13.93 -21.12
N GLU A 443 -2.46 15.13 -21.73
CA GLU A 443 -1.28 16.01 -21.84
C GLU A 443 -0.75 16.42 -20.45
N VAL A 444 -1.64 16.71 -19.51
CA VAL A 444 -1.26 17.11 -18.14
C VAL A 444 -0.66 15.91 -17.40
N VAL A 445 -1.36 14.77 -17.40
CA VAL A 445 -0.93 13.55 -16.68
C VAL A 445 0.48 13.12 -17.10
N GLN A 446 0.82 13.20 -18.40
CA GLN A 446 2.15 12.85 -18.89
C GLN A 446 3.29 13.75 -18.36
N LYS A 447 2.95 14.92 -17.81
CA LYS A 447 3.92 15.89 -17.27
C LYS A 447 3.95 15.91 -15.75
N LEU A 448 3.10 15.13 -15.08
CA LEU A 448 3.10 15.00 -13.63
C LEU A 448 4.11 13.93 -13.17
N ASP A 449 4.94 14.31 -12.20
CA ASP A 449 5.98 13.45 -11.62
C ASP A 449 5.38 12.48 -10.58
N ALA A 450 4.61 11.52 -11.03
CA ALA A 450 3.97 10.52 -10.17
C ALA A 450 3.99 9.13 -10.84
N GLY A 451 4.14 8.09 -10.03
CA GLY A 451 4.15 6.71 -10.53
C GLY A 451 2.75 6.17 -10.83
N ILE A 452 1.72 6.73 -10.19
CA ILE A 452 0.31 6.36 -10.38
C ILE A 452 -0.44 7.60 -10.82
N THR A 453 -1.24 7.50 -11.89
CA THR A 453 -2.03 8.65 -12.35
C THR A 453 -3.45 8.25 -12.73
N TRP A 454 -4.41 9.18 -12.52
CA TRP A 454 -5.80 9.00 -12.86
C TRP A 454 -6.35 10.18 -13.68
N ILE A 455 -7.33 9.89 -14.53
CA ILE A 455 -8.13 10.89 -15.25
C ILE A 455 -9.61 10.62 -14.92
N ASN A 456 -10.30 11.62 -14.38
CA ASN A 456 -11.73 11.59 -14.04
C ASN A 456 -12.13 10.44 -13.07
N THR A 457 -11.19 9.96 -12.27
CA THR A 457 -11.39 8.99 -11.18
C THR A 457 -10.29 9.16 -10.14
N TRP A 458 -10.39 8.47 -9.00
CA TRP A 458 -9.36 8.48 -7.95
C TRP A 458 -9.36 7.18 -7.16
N GLY A 459 -8.15 6.67 -6.87
CA GLY A 459 -7.93 5.61 -5.89
C GLY A 459 -8.06 4.18 -6.41
N GLU A 460 -8.57 3.98 -7.61
CA GLU A 460 -8.66 2.65 -8.21
C GLU A 460 -7.26 2.11 -8.54
N SER A 461 -6.97 0.90 -8.08
CA SER A 461 -5.70 0.21 -8.33
C SER A 461 -5.98 -1.27 -8.62
N PRO A 462 -6.52 -1.58 -9.81
CA PRO A 462 -6.78 -2.97 -10.22
C PRO A 462 -5.46 -3.77 -10.25
N ALA A 463 -5.56 -5.08 -10.11
CA ALA A 463 -4.40 -5.97 -10.00
C ALA A 463 -3.43 -5.88 -11.20
N GLU A 464 -3.96 -5.54 -12.39
CA GLU A 464 -3.21 -5.34 -13.62
C GLU A 464 -2.40 -4.04 -13.66
N MET A 465 -2.76 -3.05 -12.81
CA MET A 465 -2.13 -1.75 -12.78
C MET A 465 -0.87 -1.78 -11.91
N PRO A 466 0.34 -1.56 -12.46
CA PRO A 466 1.53 -1.41 -11.64
C PRO A 466 1.40 -0.22 -10.70
N VAL A 467 1.74 -0.44 -9.45
CA VAL A 467 1.71 0.55 -8.37
C VAL A 467 3.12 0.79 -7.88
N GLY A 468 3.54 2.05 -7.82
CA GLY A 468 4.84 2.41 -7.25
C GLY A 468 5.13 3.90 -7.31
N GLY A 469 5.85 4.38 -6.31
CA GLY A 469 6.19 5.78 -6.17
C GLY A 469 7.45 6.18 -6.95
N TRP A 470 7.44 7.41 -7.45
CA TRP A 470 8.63 8.10 -7.94
C TRP A 470 9.25 8.96 -6.82
N LYS A 471 10.43 9.52 -7.08
CA LYS A 471 11.15 10.38 -6.12
C LYS A 471 11.27 9.69 -4.74
N MET A 472 10.91 10.37 -3.65
CA MET A 472 10.97 9.80 -2.30
C MET A 472 9.78 8.89 -1.94
N SER A 473 8.82 8.71 -2.86
CA SER A 473 7.64 7.89 -2.60
C SER A 473 7.84 6.39 -2.83
N GLY A 474 8.96 5.96 -3.46
CA GLY A 474 9.18 4.54 -3.56
C GLY A 474 10.37 4.09 -4.41
N ILE A 475 10.59 2.78 -4.38
CA ILE A 475 11.55 2.05 -5.22
C ILE A 475 10.91 0.72 -5.61
N GLY A 476 10.90 0.39 -6.90
CA GLY A 476 10.25 -0.81 -7.43
C GLY A 476 8.74 -0.63 -7.57
N LEU A 477 8.05 -1.71 -7.89
CA LEU A 477 6.63 -1.72 -8.20
C LEU A 477 5.94 -2.90 -7.50
N GLU A 478 4.70 -2.71 -7.09
CA GLU A 478 3.75 -3.76 -6.71
C GLU A 478 2.65 -3.83 -7.79
N ASN A 479 1.87 -4.88 -7.81
CA ASN A 479 0.85 -5.18 -8.83
C ASN A 479 1.40 -5.25 -10.27
N GLY A 480 0.55 -5.52 -11.24
CA GLY A 480 0.93 -5.69 -12.62
C GLY A 480 1.96 -6.81 -12.85
N HIS A 481 2.48 -6.88 -14.04
CA HIS A 481 3.56 -7.81 -14.41
C HIS A 481 4.87 -7.50 -13.66
N GLU A 482 5.11 -6.25 -13.35
CA GLU A 482 6.29 -5.75 -12.68
C GLU A 482 6.39 -6.26 -11.25
N GLY A 483 5.24 -6.37 -10.56
CA GLY A 483 5.18 -6.83 -9.17
C GLY A 483 5.73 -8.24 -9.00
N ILE A 484 5.35 -9.20 -9.85
CA ILE A 484 5.89 -10.56 -9.75
C ILE A 484 7.32 -10.66 -10.25
N SER A 485 7.69 -9.85 -11.27
CA SER A 485 9.06 -9.79 -11.79
C SER A 485 10.06 -9.37 -10.71
N ALA A 486 9.62 -8.51 -9.77
CA ALA A 486 10.43 -8.09 -8.63
C ALA A 486 10.76 -9.21 -7.63
N TYR A 487 10.09 -10.37 -7.71
CA TYR A 487 10.34 -11.57 -6.90
C TYR A 487 11.13 -12.65 -7.64
N MET A 488 11.70 -12.33 -8.79
CA MET A 488 12.49 -13.24 -9.60
C MET A 488 13.85 -12.64 -9.97
N ARG A 489 14.78 -13.51 -10.30
CA ARG A 489 16.08 -13.15 -10.87
C ARG A 489 16.27 -13.83 -12.21
N THR A 490 16.85 -13.10 -13.17
CA THR A 490 17.17 -13.65 -14.48
C THR A 490 18.52 -14.37 -14.43
N LYS A 491 18.56 -15.60 -14.95
CA LYS A 491 19.79 -16.34 -15.23
C LYS A 491 19.95 -16.44 -16.74
N SER A 492 21.14 -16.10 -17.25
CA SER A 492 21.47 -16.20 -18.66
C SER A 492 22.53 -17.27 -18.87
N THR A 493 22.29 -18.15 -19.85
CA THR A 493 23.21 -19.20 -20.25
C THR A 493 23.48 -19.08 -21.74
N LEU A 494 24.73 -18.86 -22.13
CA LEU A 494 25.16 -18.98 -23.53
C LEU A 494 25.53 -20.42 -23.82
N VAL A 495 24.83 -21.01 -24.77
CA VAL A 495 25.06 -22.39 -25.20
C VAL A 495 25.79 -22.39 -26.56
N GLN A 496 26.97 -23.00 -26.62
CA GLN A 496 27.71 -23.26 -27.83
C GLN A 496 27.51 -24.72 -28.22
N LEU A 497 26.97 -24.98 -29.40
CA LEU A 497 26.66 -26.33 -29.89
C LEU A 497 27.90 -27.08 -30.42
N GLY A 498 28.86 -26.35 -30.94
CA GLY A 498 30.08 -26.93 -31.48
C GLY A 498 31.21 -27.07 -30.46
N ARG A 499 32.13 -27.99 -30.70
CA ARG A 499 33.35 -28.14 -29.90
C ARG A 499 34.42 -27.12 -30.34
N GLY A 500 35.22 -26.62 -29.42
CA GLY A 500 36.39 -25.81 -29.70
C GLY A 500 36.20 -24.32 -29.84
N ALA A 501 35.06 -23.78 -29.35
CA ALA A 501 34.79 -22.33 -29.33
C ALA A 501 35.84 -21.51 -28.58
N CYS A 502 36.56 -22.12 -27.62
CA CYS A 502 37.64 -21.48 -26.85
C CYS A 502 39.05 -21.87 -27.36
N LYS A 503 39.16 -22.58 -28.50
CA LYS A 503 40.45 -22.86 -29.09
C LYS A 503 41.09 -21.57 -29.61
N GLY A 504 42.37 -21.43 -29.43
CA GLY A 504 43.17 -20.31 -29.97
C GLY A 504 43.59 -19.24 -28.98
N VAL A 505 42.95 -19.19 -27.77
CA VAL A 505 43.39 -18.22 -26.74
C VAL A 505 44.60 -18.77 -25.95
N PHE A 506 44.55 -20.03 -25.55
CA PHE A 506 45.61 -20.69 -24.77
C PHE A 506 46.03 -22.04 -25.33
N SER A 507 45.46 -22.53 -26.42
CA SER A 507 45.84 -23.76 -27.09
C SER A 507 46.83 -23.46 -28.23
N LYS A 508 47.89 -24.26 -28.34
CA LYS A 508 48.71 -24.23 -29.54
C LYS A 508 47.83 -24.56 -30.77
N LEU A 509 47.93 -23.76 -31.80
CA LEU A 509 47.33 -23.99 -33.13
C LEU A 509 47.72 -25.36 -33.67
#